data_19ecc2820d7bf6664e9b12b99022621c
#
_entry.id   19ecc2820d7bf6664e9b12b99022621c
#
_cell.length_a   1.000
_cell.length_b   1.000
_cell.length_c   1.000
_cell.angle_alpha   90.00
_cell.angle_beta   90.00
_cell.angle_gamma   90.00
#
_symmetry.space_group_name_H-M   'P 1'
#
loop_
_entity.id
_entity.type
_entity.pdbx_description
1 polymer ?
#
loop_
_entity_poly.entity_id
_entity_poly.type
_entity_poly.pdbx_seq_one_letter_code
_entity_poly.pdbx_strand_id
1 'polypeptide(L)'
;MNKLFLATAIILLSGCGPGLVIDKAIGQYNYAESRVELGDSKSQVLAILSPSQATLSSKQKKRSDKYMKDDVLVEIYYFRTGRQPDGLTTDDEFTPYVFNNGKLVAVGWASIGGPKTQGQTQDSITVNNSTVVY
;
A
#
# COMPACT_ATOMS: atom_id res chain seq x y z
N MET A 1 -48.07 31.13 24.82
CA MET A 1 -47.71 29.70 24.84
C MET A 1 -46.56 29.51 23.89
N ASN A 2 -45.36 29.44 24.40
CA ASN A 2 -44.17 29.24 23.58
C ASN A 2 -43.91 27.72 23.42
N LYS A 3 -44.12 27.23 22.23
CA LYS A 3 -43.69 25.85 21.89
C LYS A 3 -42.21 25.89 21.54
N LEU A 4 -41.40 25.41 22.47
CA LEU A 4 -39.98 25.20 22.30
C LEU A 4 -39.81 23.91 21.43
N PHE A 5 -39.48 24.08 20.15
CA PHE A 5 -39.05 22.99 19.29
C PHE A 5 -37.61 22.63 19.61
N LEU A 6 -37.42 21.54 20.34
CA LEU A 6 -36.12 20.96 20.58
C LEU A 6 -35.73 20.20 19.31
N ALA A 7 -34.93 20.84 18.46
CA ALA A 7 -34.33 20.19 17.31
C ALA A 7 -33.16 19.31 17.79
N THR A 8 -33.39 18.01 17.90
CA THR A 8 -32.37 17.02 18.17
C THR A 8 -31.52 16.84 16.90
N ALA A 9 -30.37 17.48 16.87
CA ALA A 9 -29.37 17.26 15.83
C ALA A 9 -28.76 15.87 16.01
N ILE A 10 -29.17 14.92 15.20
CA ILE A 10 -28.52 13.59 15.10
C ILE A 10 -27.22 13.80 14.33
N ILE A 11 -26.12 13.89 15.04
CA ILE A 11 -24.77 13.86 14.45
C ILE A 11 -24.50 12.42 14.06
N LEU A 12 -24.67 12.10 12.78
CA LEU A 12 -24.22 10.85 12.19
C LEU A 12 -22.69 10.90 12.12
N LEU A 13 -22.02 10.38 13.14
CA LEU A 13 -20.60 10.06 13.12
C LEU A 13 -20.42 8.90 12.14
N SER A 14 -20.25 9.21 10.87
CA SER A 14 -19.78 8.26 9.88
C SER A 14 -18.30 7.97 10.21
N GLY A 15 -18.07 7.00 11.07
CA GLY A 15 -16.73 6.49 11.33
C GLY A 15 -16.20 5.84 10.06
N CYS A 16 -15.36 6.58 9.29
CA CYS A 16 -14.53 5.96 8.26
C CYS A 16 -13.54 5.02 8.96
N GLY A 17 -13.82 3.73 8.97
CA GLY A 17 -12.89 2.73 9.50
C GLY A 17 -11.57 2.72 8.70
N PRO A 18 -10.44 2.27 9.30
CA PRO A 18 -9.14 2.25 8.65
C PRO A 18 -9.12 1.51 7.32
N GLY A 19 -9.98 0.50 7.14
CA GLY A 19 -10.12 -0.24 5.90
C GLY A 19 -10.64 0.60 4.74
N LEU A 20 -11.58 1.52 4.97
CA LEU A 20 -12.13 2.38 3.92
C LEU A 20 -11.09 3.36 3.37
N VAL A 21 -10.21 3.87 4.23
CA VAL A 21 -9.12 4.77 3.82
C VAL A 21 -8.13 4.04 2.91
N ILE A 22 -7.79 2.81 3.25
CA ILE A 22 -6.88 1.96 2.46
C ILE A 22 -7.54 1.61 1.12
N ASP A 23 -8.79 1.19 1.11
CA ASP A 23 -9.51 0.83 -0.13
C ASP A 23 -9.63 2.03 -1.08
N LYS A 24 -9.83 3.23 -0.54
CA LYS A 24 -9.80 4.47 -1.34
C LYS A 24 -8.42 4.73 -1.94
N ALA A 25 -7.36 4.55 -1.16
CA ALA A 25 -5.99 4.72 -1.64
C ALA A 25 -5.67 3.73 -2.78
N ILE A 26 -6.07 2.46 -2.63
CA ILE A 26 -5.92 1.43 -3.66
C ILE A 26 -6.67 1.80 -4.93
N GLY A 27 -7.91 2.24 -4.82
CA GLY A 27 -8.71 2.67 -5.97
C GLY A 27 -8.08 3.85 -6.72
N GLN A 28 -7.56 4.84 -6.00
CA GLN A 28 -6.85 5.97 -6.60
C GLN A 28 -5.53 5.55 -7.25
N TYR A 29 -4.80 4.62 -6.63
CA TYR A 29 -3.58 4.05 -7.19
C TYR A 29 -3.88 3.34 -8.53
N ASN A 30 -4.86 2.44 -8.56
CA ASN A 30 -5.23 1.68 -9.75
C ASN A 30 -5.60 2.61 -10.93
N TYR A 31 -6.19 3.76 -10.64
CA TYR A 31 -6.48 4.75 -11.67
C TYR A 31 -5.22 5.47 -12.15
N ALA A 32 -4.27 5.73 -11.26
CA ALA A 32 -3.08 6.51 -11.55
C ALA A 32 -1.95 5.70 -12.22
N GLU A 33 -1.81 4.42 -11.90
CA GLU A 33 -0.67 3.58 -12.29
C GLU A 33 -0.49 3.47 -13.82
N SER A 34 -1.59 3.48 -14.57
CA SER A 34 -1.56 3.38 -16.04
C SER A 34 -0.84 4.55 -16.73
N ARG A 35 -0.58 5.64 -16.00
CA ARG A 35 0.14 6.82 -16.50
C ARG A 35 1.64 6.76 -16.25
N VAL A 36 2.13 5.71 -15.61
CA VAL A 36 3.55 5.52 -15.28
C VAL A 36 4.18 4.55 -16.26
N GLU A 37 5.34 4.91 -16.78
CA GLU A 37 6.11 4.10 -17.72
C GLU A 37 7.53 3.88 -17.22
N LEU A 38 8.14 2.76 -17.59
CA LEU A 38 9.57 2.54 -17.36
C LEU A 38 10.38 3.62 -18.06
N GLY A 39 11.38 4.16 -17.37
CA GLY A 39 12.18 5.29 -17.86
C GLY A 39 11.68 6.66 -17.39
N ASP A 40 10.49 6.75 -16.81
CA ASP A 40 10.02 7.99 -16.19
C ASP A 40 10.94 8.44 -15.08
N SER A 41 11.06 9.76 -14.90
CA SER A 41 11.81 10.32 -13.79
C SER A 41 11.10 10.03 -12.46
N LYS A 42 11.89 9.92 -11.39
CA LYS A 42 11.36 9.75 -10.03
C LYS A 42 10.32 10.84 -9.69
N SER A 43 10.60 12.09 -10.05
CA SER A 43 9.68 13.20 -9.79
C SER A 43 8.35 13.05 -10.52
N GLN A 44 8.35 12.58 -11.76
CA GLN A 44 7.11 12.30 -12.53
C GLN A 44 6.30 11.18 -11.88
N VAL A 45 6.95 10.05 -11.54
CA VAL A 45 6.29 8.91 -10.92
C VAL A 45 5.69 9.29 -9.57
N LEU A 46 6.45 9.98 -8.71
CA LEU A 46 5.95 10.43 -7.41
C LEU A 46 4.81 11.44 -7.55
N ALA A 47 4.86 12.35 -8.53
CA ALA A 47 3.77 13.29 -8.78
C ALA A 47 2.47 12.58 -9.20
N ILE A 48 2.57 11.47 -9.94
CA ILE A 48 1.41 10.67 -10.39
C ILE A 48 0.86 9.81 -9.25
N LEU A 49 1.71 9.11 -8.50
CA LEU A 49 1.28 8.08 -7.56
C LEU A 49 1.10 8.55 -6.12
N SER A 50 1.90 9.53 -5.65
CA SER A 50 1.86 9.97 -4.25
C SER A 50 0.49 10.52 -3.81
N PRO A 51 -0.30 11.21 -4.65
CA PRO A 51 -1.63 11.65 -4.25
C PRO A 51 -2.55 10.51 -3.79
N SER A 52 -2.41 9.32 -4.36
CA SER A 52 -3.19 8.14 -3.95
C SER A 52 -2.92 7.71 -2.50
N GLN A 53 -1.73 8.01 -1.99
CA GLN A 53 -1.27 7.62 -0.66
C GLN A 53 -1.43 8.73 0.40
N ALA A 54 -1.92 9.90 0.01
CA ALA A 54 -1.92 11.09 0.85
C ALA A 54 -2.75 10.96 2.14
N THR A 55 -3.82 10.16 2.12
CA THR A 55 -4.71 9.95 3.27
C THR A 55 -4.27 8.81 4.19
N LEU A 56 -3.27 8.02 3.79
CA LEU A 56 -2.75 6.94 4.62
C LEU A 56 -1.92 7.47 5.78
N SER A 57 -2.08 6.86 6.96
CA SER A 57 -1.21 7.11 8.10
C SER A 57 0.18 6.49 7.89
N SER A 58 1.17 6.91 8.69
CA SER A 58 2.52 6.33 8.63
C SER A 58 2.55 4.82 8.87
N LYS A 59 1.63 4.29 9.70
CA LYS A 59 1.50 2.86 9.95
C LYS A 59 0.92 2.07 8.76
N GLN A 60 0.23 2.75 7.86
CA GLN A 60 -0.38 2.17 6.66
C GLN A 60 0.54 2.28 5.43
N LYS A 61 1.69 2.89 5.57
CA LYS A 61 2.71 3.09 4.54
C LYS A 61 3.95 2.24 4.82
N LYS A 62 4.73 1.98 3.78
CA LYS A 62 6.08 1.42 3.89
C LYS A 62 7.10 2.47 3.49
N ARG A 63 8.16 2.61 4.31
CA ARG A 63 9.24 3.55 4.06
C ARG A 63 10.03 3.13 2.82
N SER A 64 10.51 4.13 2.08
CA SER A 64 11.41 3.92 0.95
C SER A 64 12.78 3.44 1.42
N ASP A 65 13.43 2.65 0.57
CA ASP A 65 14.83 2.24 0.72
C ASP A 65 15.73 3.05 -0.22
N LYS A 66 16.96 3.28 0.19
CA LYS A 66 17.96 4.00 -0.59
C LYS A 66 19.34 3.46 -0.31
N TYR A 67 20.05 3.06 -1.35
CA TYR A 67 21.43 2.53 -1.24
C TYR A 67 22.22 2.71 -2.55
N MET A 68 23.53 2.57 -2.44
CA MET A 68 24.42 2.52 -3.60
C MET A 68 24.75 1.07 -3.95
N LYS A 69 24.71 0.76 -5.25
CA LYS A 69 25.13 -0.53 -5.79
C LYS A 69 25.87 -0.27 -7.11
N ASP A 70 27.12 -0.69 -7.19
CA ASP A 70 27.96 -0.54 -8.39
C ASP A 70 27.94 0.91 -8.95
N ASP A 71 28.12 1.90 -8.07
CA ASP A 71 28.07 3.34 -8.36
C ASP A 71 26.70 3.87 -8.84
N VAL A 72 25.66 3.05 -8.77
CA VAL A 72 24.29 3.44 -9.08
C VAL A 72 23.52 3.74 -7.80
N LEU A 73 22.87 4.90 -7.74
CA LEU A 73 21.94 5.22 -6.67
C LEU A 73 20.64 4.47 -6.90
N VAL A 74 20.34 3.50 -6.06
CA VAL A 74 19.10 2.74 -6.08
C VAL A 74 18.15 3.31 -5.02
N GLU A 75 16.96 3.65 -5.43
CA GLU A 75 15.87 4.07 -4.54
C GLU A 75 14.64 3.22 -4.82
N ILE A 76 14.00 2.73 -3.75
CA ILE A 76 12.79 1.91 -3.86
C ILE A 76 11.68 2.61 -3.09
N TYR A 77 10.62 2.96 -3.79
CA TYR A 77 9.41 3.53 -3.22
C TYR A 77 8.31 2.48 -3.22
N TYR A 78 7.58 2.39 -2.12
CA TYR A 78 6.51 1.42 -1.94
C TYR A 78 5.17 2.14 -1.89
N PHE A 79 4.26 1.74 -2.79
CA PHE A 79 2.90 2.25 -2.81
C PHE A 79 1.95 1.17 -2.33
N ARG A 80 1.01 1.53 -1.46
CA ARG A 80 0.01 0.60 -1.00
C ARG A 80 -0.97 0.29 -2.12
N THR A 81 -1.06 -0.97 -2.51
CA THR A 81 -1.83 -1.45 -3.67
C THR A 81 -2.74 -2.62 -3.32
N GLY A 82 -2.66 -3.11 -2.09
CA GLY A 82 -3.47 -4.20 -1.60
C GLY A 82 -3.78 -4.09 -0.11
N ARG A 83 -4.69 -4.94 0.34
CA ARG A 83 -5.04 -5.10 1.74
C ARG A 83 -5.41 -6.54 2.02
N GLN A 84 -4.74 -7.13 3.02
CA GLN A 84 -5.12 -8.42 3.55
C GLN A 84 -6.11 -8.25 4.72
N PRO A 85 -7.06 -9.16 4.91
CA PRO A 85 -8.10 -9.02 5.94
C PRO A 85 -7.61 -9.38 7.36
N ASP A 86 -6.32 -9.55 7.57
CA ASP A 86 -5.71 -9.94 8.84
C ASP A 86 -5.43 -8.77 9.80
N GLY A 87 -5.67 -7.53 9.38
CA GLY A 87 -5.41 -6.32 10.15
C GLY A 87 -3.93 -5.94 10.29
N LEU A 88 -3.03 -6.71 9.68
CA LEU A 88 -1.59 -6.44 9.63
C LEU A 88 -1.24 -5.62 8.40
N THR A 89 -0.09 -4.94 8.43
CA THR A 89 0.49 -4.29 7.27
C THR A 89 1.75 -5.05 6.89
N THR A 90 1.69 -5.78 5.78
CA THR A 90 2.76 -6.67 5.31
C THR A 90 3.23 -6.26 3.91
N ASP A 91 4.42 -6.69 3.52
CA ASP A 91 5.06 -6.28 2.27
C ASP A 91 4.24 -6.58 1.02
N ASP A 92 3.51 -7.69 1.01
CA ASP A 92 2.66 -8.11 -0.11
C ASP A 92 1.46 -7.17 -0.38
N GLU A 93 1.19 -6.23 0.53
CA GLU A 93 0.17 -5.18 0.35
C GLU A 93 0.71 -3.95 -0.41
N PHE A 94 1.99 -3.95 -0.75
CA PHE A 94 2.68 -2.86 -1.44
C PHE A 94 3.24 -3.29 -2.79
N THR A 95 3.36 -2.34 -3.70
CA THR A 95 4.09 -2.51 -4.96
C THR A 95 5.32 -1.62 -4.94
N PRO A 96 6.53 -2.19 -5.05
CA PRO A 96 7.76 -1.43 -5.12
C PRO A 96 7.99 -0.85 -6.52
N TYR A 97 8.49 0.38 -6.53
CA TYR A 97 8.97 1.11 -7.71
C TYR A 97 10.45 1.37 -7.54
N VAL A 98 11.26 0.79 -8.40
CA VAL A 98 12.73 0.82 -8.31
C VAL A 98 13.29 1.87 -9.27
N PHE A 99 14.05 2.80 -8.72
CA PHE A 99 14.70 3.87 -9.47
C PHE A 99 16.22 3.70 -9.43
N ASN A 100 16.86 3.75 -10.58
CA ASN A 100 18.29 3.83 -10.72
C ASN A 100 18.69 5.24 -11.19
N ASN A 101 19.47 5.95 -10.40
CA ASN A 101 19.87 7.34 -10.69
C ASN A 101 18.66 8.22 -11.05
N GLY A 102 17.53 8.06 -10.35
CA GLY A 102 16.32 8.86 -10.54
C GLY A 102 15.45 8.47 -11.73
N LYS A 103 15.69 7.33 -12.38
CA LYS A 103 14.87 6.79 -13.47
C LYS A 103 14.21 5.47 -13.06
N LEU A 104 12.93 5.32 -13.36
CA LEU A 104 12.18 4.10 -13.08
C LEU A 104 12.69 2.94 -13.96
N VAL A 105 13.19 1.89 -13.33
CA VAL A 105 13.77 0.73 -14.01
C VAL A 105 12.96 -0.55 -13.80
N ALA A 106 12.17 -0.62 -12.72
CA ALA A 106 11.36 -1.80 -12.46
C ALA A 106 10.17 -1.46 -11.57
N VAL A 107 9.09 -2.23 -11.72
CA VAL A 107 7.89 -2.20 -10.87
C VAL A 107 7.59 -3.62 -10.43
N GLY A 108 7.26 -3.78 -9.16
CA GLY A 108 6.92 -5.09 -8.57
C GLY A 108 8.08 -5.78 -7.88
N TRP A 109 7.74 -6.81 -7.13
CA TRP A 109 8.68 -7.52 -6.24
C TRP A 109 9.68 -8.43 -6.96
N ALA A 110 9.36 -8.86 -8.18
CA ALA A 110 10.21 -9.80 -8.92
C ALA A 110 11.65 -9.29 -9.12
N SER A 111 11.82 -7.97 -9.27
CA SER A 111 13.13 -7.34 -9.48
C SER A 111 14.00 -7.25 -8.22
N ILE A 112 13.41 -7.41 -7.04
CA ILE A 112 14.09 -7.22 -5.75
C ILE A 112 13.95 -8.42 -4.80
N GLY A 113 13.63 -9.60 -5.32
CA GLY A 113 13.65 -10.87 -4.59
C GLY A 113 12.38 -11.24 -3.86
N GLY A 114 11.29 -10.54 -4.09
CA GLY A 114 9.98 -10.82 -3.49
C GLY A 114 9.74 -10.12 -2.15
N PRO A 115 8.48 -10.11 -1.67
CA PRO A 115 8.12 -9.56 -0.38
C PRO A 115 8.71 -10.40 0.76
N LYS A 116 9.21 -9.72 1.80
CA LYS A 116 9.79 -10.39 2.98
C LYS A 116 8.73 -10.80 3.99
N THR A 117 7.61 -10.09 4.02
CA THR A 117 6.47 -10.37 4.88
C THR A 117 5.21 -10.52 4.03
N GLN A 118 4.36 -11.47 4.38
CA GLN A 118 3.12 -11.76 3.66
C GLN A 118 1.95 -11.79 4.64
N GLY A 119 0.80 -11.29 4.19
CA GLY A 119 -0.44 -11.39 4.93
C GLY A 119 -0.92 -12.84 4.99
N GLN A 120 -1.65 -13.16 6.05
CA GLN A 120 -2.30 -14.46 6.19
C GLN A 120 -3.67 -14.41 5.52
N THR A 121 -3.86 -15.22 4.48
CA THR A 121 -5.18 -15.48 3.93
C THR A 121 -5.81 -16.66 4.65
N GLN A 122 -7.13 -16.68 4.81
CA GLN A 122 -7.82 -17.80 5.47
C GLN A 122 -7.61 -19.14 4.76
N ASP A 123 -7.20 -19.12 3.50
CA ASP A 123 -6.96 -20.32 2.69
C ASP A 123 -5.54 -20.92 2.85
N SER A 124 -4.67 -20.30 3.63
CA SER A 124 -3.29 -20.75 3.82
C SER A 124 -3.07 -21.61 5.07
N ILE A 125 -4.14 -22.16 5.67
CA ILE A 125 -3.99 -23.21 6.69
C ILE A 125 -3.80 -24.54 5.96
N THR A 126 -2.64 -24.72 5.37
CA THR A 126 -2.18 -26.06 5.04
C THR A 126 -1.67 -26.68 6.33
N VAL A 127 -2.55 -27.38 7.02
CA VAL A 127 -2.16 -28.24 8.12
C VAL A 127 -1.36 -29.40 7.52
N ASN A 128 -0.05 -29.27 7.48
CA ASN A 128 0.84 -30.39 7.21
C ASN A 128 0.79 -31.34 8.42
N ASN A 129 -0.22 -32.18 8.46
CA ASN A 129 -0.24 -33.37 9.31
C ASN A 129 0.73 -34.39 8.72
N SER A 130 2.02 -34.20 8.93
CA SER A 130 3.00 -35.29 8.79
C SER A 130 2.83 -36.19 10.02
N THR A 131 1.97 -37.19 9.88
CA THR A 131 1.91 -38.29 10.82
C THR A 131 3.18 -39.10 10.62
N VAL A 132 4.17 -38.92 11.49
CA VAL A 132 5.31 -39.84 11.56
C VAL A 132 4.80 -41.08 12.28
N VAL A 133 4.61 -42.15 11.53
CA VAL A 133 4.35 -43.49 12.07
C VAL A 133 5.70 -44.13 12.36
N TYR A 134 5.97 -44.44 13.62
CA TYR A 134 7.11 -45.26 14.03
C TYR A 134 6.75 -46.74 13.92
#